data_139f1c3f312b36dfc40a081b8a8dbee6
#
_entry.id   139f1c3f312b36dfc40a081b8a8dbee6
#
_cell.length_a   1.000
_cell.length_b   1.000
_cell.length_c   1.000
_cell.angle_alpha   90.00
_cell.angle_beta   90.00
_cell.angle_gamma   90.00
#
_symmetry.space_group_name_H-M   'P 1'
#
loop_
_entity.id
_entity.type
_entity.pdbx_description
1 polymer ?
#
loop_
_entity_poly.entity_id
_entity_poly.type
_entity_poly.pdbx_seq_one_letter_code
_entity_poly.pdbx_strand_id
1 'polypeptide(L)'
;YYPFQIISKHRLRMLDFEPVTFLYGGNGSGKTTVLNCIAEKLRLNRDTRFNRTDFFEDYTRMCSYTADYGIPAESRIITSDDVFDFILNMRAINDGIDEKREELFEEYLDAKYSDFRMKSLEDYDRLKKVNMARRKTQSRYVRNNLMDNAREHSNGESAFLYFSEKIKEDGLYLLDEPENSLSPERQQELVRFIEDSAR
;
A
#
# COMPACT_ATOMS: atom_id res chain seq x y z
N TYR A 1 -0.92 31.39 8.07
CA TYR A 1 -1.70 30.33 7.42
C TYR A 1 -0.78 29.21 6.94
N TYR A 2 -1.25 27.95 7.01
CA TYR A 2 -0.52 26.79 6.48
C TYR A 2 -0.48 26.82 4.97
N PRO A 3 0.64 26.55 4.26
CA PRO A 3 1.95 26.18 4.79
C PRO A 3 2.90 27.35 5.07
N PHE A 4 2.51 28.58 4.74
CA PHE A 4 3.37 29.78 4.80
C PHE A 4 4.08 29.93 6.15
N GLN A 5 3.33 29.82 7.26
CA GLN A 5 3.88 30.03 8.60
C GLN A 5 4.94 28.99 9.00
N ILE A 6 4.91 27.79 8.42
CA ILE A 6 5.86 26.72 8.75
C ILE A 6 7.17 26.95 8.00
N ILE A 7 7.10 27.08 6.69
CA ILE A 7 8.31 27.18 5.85
C ILE A 7 9.05 28.50 6.07
N SER A 8 8.32 29.63 6.23
CA SER A 8 8.91 30.93 6.51
C SER A 8 9.64 30.97 7.88
N LYS A 9 9.12 30.24 8.89
CA LYS A 9 9.76 30.14 10.21
C LYS A 9 11.16 29.54 10.12
N HIS A 10 11.35 28.57 9.24
CA HIS A 10 12.62 27.89 9.02
C HIS A 10 13.51 28.59 7.99
N ARG A 11 13.06 29.70 7.38
CA ARG A 11 13.78 30.47 6.36
C ARG A 11 14.29 29.62 5.19
N LEU A 12 13.59 28.51 4.92
CA LEU A 12 13.91 27.64 3.82
C LEU A 12 13.63 28.37 2.50
N ARG A 13 14.66 28.61 1.70
CA ARG A 13 14.55 29.34 0.43
C ARG A 13 14.83 28.44 -0.77
N MET A 14 15.73 27.50 -0.61
CA MET A 14 16.18 26.62 -1.68
C MET A 14 16.53 25.25 -1.10
N LEU A 15 16.27 24.22 -1.85
CA LEU A 15 16.71 22.85 -1.60
C LEU A 15 17.37 22.33 -2.86
N ASP A 16 18.61 21.89 -2.73
CA ASP A 16 19.32 21.16 -3.77
C ASP A 16 19.23 19.66 -3.45
N PHE A 17 18.98 18.86 -4.47
CA PHE A 17 18.78 17.44 -4.32
C PHE A 17 19.99 16.68 -4.89
N GLU A 18 20.58 15.85 -4.07
CA GLU A 18 21.50 14.81 -4.45
C GLU A 18 20.73 13.51 -4.77
N PRO A 19 21.35 12.47 -5.33
CA PRO A 19 20.68 11.20 -5.60
C PRO A 19 19.92 10.65 -4.39
N VAL A 20 20.45 10.84 -3.17
CA VAL A 20 19.73 10.59 -1.90
C VAL A 20 19.87 11.83 -1.02
N THR A 21 18.73 12.41 -0.64
CA THR A 21 18.66 13.61 0.20
C THR A 21 17.82 13.36 1.43
N PHE A 22 18.34 13.64 2.62
CA PHE A 22 17.60 13.47 3.89
C PHE A 22 17.18 14.82 4.45
N LEU A 23 15.88 14.93 4.78
CA LEU A 23 15.33 16.04 5.54
C LEU A 23 15.32 15.66 7.04
N TYR A 24 16.17 16.29 7.84
CA TYR A 24 16.31 16.02 9.25
C TYR A 24 15.65 17.10 10.11
N GLY A 25 14.98 16.69 11.19
CA GLY A 25 14.35 17.60 12.14
C GLY A 25 13.34 16.90 13.06
N GLY A 26 13.06 17.46 14.23
CA GLY A 26 12.07 16.95 15.17
C GLY A 26 10.62 17.01 14.66
N ASN A 27 9.69 16.47 15.45
CA ASN A 27 8.26 16.54 15.14
C ASN A 27 7.80 18.00 15.05
N GLY A 28 6.96 18.29 14.04
CA GLY A 28 6.48 19.67 13.80
C GLY A 28 7.50 20.61 13.14
N SER A 29 8.68 20.13 12.73
CA SER A 29 9.67 20.94 12.01
C SER A 29 9.29 21.26 10.57
N GLY A 30 8.23 20.65 10.04
CA GLY A 30 7.71 20.94 8.71
C GLY A 30 8.22 20.02 7.59
N LYS A 31 8.89 18.90 7.90
CA LYS A 31 9.37 17.92 6.90
C LYS A 31 8.25 17.47 5.96
N THR A 32 7.18 16.92 6.52
CA THR A 32 5.98 16.51 5.77
C THR A 32 5.40 17.65 4.93
N THR A 33 5.38 18.88 5.48
CA THR A 33 4.90 20.04 4.74
C THR A 33 5.75 20.33 3.52
N VAL A 34 7.08 20.30 3.66
CA VAL A 34 8.03 20.50 2.57
C VAL A 34 7.86 19.40 1.50
N LEU A 35 7.83 18.13 1.91
CA LEU A 35 7.63 17.01 0.99
C LEU A 35 6.30 17.13 0.22
N ASN A 36 5.21 17.51 0.89
CA ASN A 36 3.93 17.75 0.23
C ASN A 36 3.98 18.93 -0.75
N CYS A 37 4.69 20.01 -0.43
CA CYS A 37 4.88 21.15 -1.34
C CYS A 37 5.67 20.72 -2.59
N ILE A 38 6.72 19.92 -2.44
CA ILE A 38 7.51 19.38 -3.57
C ILE A 38 6.63 18.45 -4.41
N ALA A 39 5.95 17.50 -3.78
CA ALA A 39 5.08 16.56 -4.48
C ALA A 39 3.99 17.26 -5.30
N GLU A 40 3.35 18.28 -4.73
CA GLU A 40 2.32 19.06 -5.42
C GLU A 40 2.92 19.89 -6.56
N LYS A 41 4.06 20.54 -6.32
CA LYS A 41 4.74 21.36 -7.35
C LYS A 41 5.17 20.54 -8.55
N LEU A 42 5.69 19.33 -8.31
CA LEU A 42 6.16 18.41 -9.35
C LEU A 42 5.06 17.49 -9.87
N ARG A 43 3.84 17.57 -9.32
CA ARG A 43 2.70 16.71 -9.65
C ARG A 43 3.00 15.22 -9.53
N LEU A 44 3.68 14.85 -8.45
CA LEU A 44 4.03 13.47 -8.18
C LEU A 44 2.79 12.62 -7.87
N ASN A 45 2.84 11.36 -8.24
CA ASN A 45 1.79 10.39 -7.91
C ASN A 45 1.71 10.19 -6.39
N ARG A 46 0.51 9.91 -5.87
CA ARG A 46 0.26 9.54 -4.46
C ARG A 46 -0.95 8.64 -4.34
N ASP A 47 -0.93 7.78 -3.38
CA ASP A 47 -2.03 6.85 -3.11
C ASP A 47 -3.03 7.48 -2.11
N THR A 48 -2.56 8.08 -1.01
CA THR A 48 -3.41 8.77 -0.03
C THR A 48 -3.47 10.28 -0.25
N ARG A 49 -4.58 10.88 0.16
CA ARG A 49 -4.75 12.34 0.13
C ARG A 49 -4.17 12.94 1.40
N PHE A 50 -3.61 14.13 1.32
CA PHE A 50 -3.19 14.91 2.48
C PHE A 50 -4.13 16.09 2.72
N ASN A 51 -4.15 16.60 3.96
CA ASN A 51 -4.94 17.77 4.31
C ASN A 51 -4.40 19.01 3.62
N ARG A 52 -5.21 19.61 2.75
CA ARG A 52 -4.92 20.86 2.07
C ARG A 52 -5.68 22.00 2.74
N THR A 53 -5.06 23.17 2.78
CA THR A 53 -5.76 24.44 2.99
C THR A 53 -5.91 25.15 1.66
N ASP A 54 -6.83 26.09 1.57
CA ASP A 54 -7.05 26.90 0.36
C ASP A 54 -5.77 27.66 -0.07
N PHE A 55 -4.88 27.94 0.89
CA PHE A 55 -3.62 28.64 0.64
C PHE A 55 -2.47 27.73 0.16
N PHE A 56 -2.65 26.41 0.17
CA PHE A 56 -1.59 25.49 -0.20
C PHE A 56 -1.24 25.59 -1.69
N GLU A 57 -2.25 25.71 -2.51
CA GLU A 57 -2.09 25.88 -3.96
C GLU A 57 -1.42 27.21 -4.30
N ASP A 58 -1.80 28.29 -3.63
CA ASP A 58 -1.16 29.60 -3.81
C ASP A 58 0.32 29.55 -3.44
N TYR A 59 0.65 28.85 -2.35
CA TYR A 59 2.05 28.65 -1.95
C TYR A 59 2.84 27.88 -3.00
N THR A 60 2.31 26.78 -3.50
CA THR A 60 3.00 25.94 -4.52
C THR A 60 3.17 26.67 -5.85
N ARG A 61 2.26 27.57 -6.22
CA ARG A 61 2.43 28.45 -7.40
C ARG A 61 3.62 29.40 -7.26
N MET A 62 3.90 29.88 -6.06
CA MET A 62 5.04 30.78 -5.78
C MET A 62 6.38 30.05 -5.76
N CYS A 63 6.38 28.72 -5.59
CA CYS A 63 7.59 27.91 -5.69
C CYS A 63 8.01 27.74 -7.15
N SER A 64 9.31 27.69 -7.39
CA SER A 64 9.91 27.33 -8.68
C SER A 64 10.83 26.13 -8.49
N TYR A 65 11.11 25.42 -9.56
CA TYR A 65 12.11 24.36 -9.58
C TYR A 65 12.88 24.37 -10.90
N THR A 66 14.07 23.84 -10.88
CA THR A 66 14.89 23.54 -12.05
C THR A 66 15.23 22.06 -12.02
N ALA A 67 15.20 21.42 -13.16
CA ALA A 67 15.60 20.02 -13.31
C ALA A 67 16.33 19.88 -14.65
N ASP A 68 17.45 19.14 -14.65
CA ASP A 68 18.22 18.90 -15.88
C ASP A 68 17.46 18.00 -16.87
N TYR A 69 16.55 17.19 -16.32
CA TYR A 69 15.69 16.28 -17.09
C TYR A 69 14.23 16.43 -16.65
N GLY A 70 13.31 15.89 -17.47
CA GLY A 70 11.89 15.86 -17.08
C GLY A 70 11.66 14.94 -15.87
N ILE A 71 10.62 15.23 -15.10
CA ILE A 71 10.23 14.37 -13.97
C ILE A 71 9.62 13.08 -14.53
N PRO A 72 10.17 11.89 -14.21
CA PRO A 72 9.64 10.63 -14.70
C PRO A 72 8.20 10.39 -14.26
N ALA A 73 7.40 9.70 -15.09
CA ALA A 73 5.98 9.47 -14.83
C ALA A 73 5.70 8.61 -13.58
N GLU A 74 6.61 7.71 -13.24
CA GLU A 74 6.52 6.84 -12.06
C GLU A 74 6.88 7.54 -10.74
N SER A 75 7.35 8.80 -10.82
CA SER A 75 7.72 9.58 -9.63
C SER A 75 6.55 9.76 -8.68
N ARG A 76 6.81 9.58 -7.37
CA ARG A 76 5.75 9.62 -6.36
C ARG A 76 6.22 10.03 -4.97
N ILE A 77 5.25 10.40 -4.15
CA ILE A 77 5.43 10.49 -2.71
C ILE A 77 4.81 9.25 -2.06
N ILE A 78 5.51 8.69 -1.09
CA ILE A 78 5.08 7.56 -0.24
C ILE A 78 5.11 8.04 1.20
N THR A 79 3.98 7.91 1.89
CA THR A 79 3.81 8.32 3.28
C THR A 79 3.61 7.10 4.18
N SER A 80 3.78 7.28 5.48
CA SER A 80 3.45 6.23 6.46
C SER A 80 1.98 5.81 6.39
N ASP A 81 1.08 6.72 6.02
CA ASP A 81 -0.35 6.42 5.84
C ASP A 81 -0.58 5.46 4.66
N ASP A 82 0.15 5.62 3.55
CA ASP A 82 0.07 4.72 2.40
C ASP A 82 0.46 3.28 2.78
N VAL A 83 1.53 3.15 3.57
CA VAL A 83 2.01 1.86 4.07
C VAL A 83 0.98 1.23 5.01
N PHE A 84 0.40 2.04 5.91
CA PHE A 84 -0.62 1.58 6.84
C PHE A 84 -1.88 1.10 6.13
N ASP A 85 -2.39 1.86 5.17
CA ASP A 85 -3.54 1.49 4.36
C ASP A 85 -3.30 0.20 3.56
N PHE A 86 -2.10 0.02 3.02
CA PHE A 86 -1.72 -1.23 2.35
C PHE A 86 -1.79 -2.43 3.30
N ILE A 87 -1.23 -2.31 4.52
CA ILE A 87 -1.27 -3.37 5.52
C ILE A 87 -2.70 -3.70 5.92
N LEU A 88 -3.56 -2.70 6.13
CA LEU A 88 -4.97 -2.91 6.47
C LEU A 88 -5.72 -3.61 5.33
N ASN A 89 -5.49 -3.21 4.09
CA ASN A 89 -6.11 -3.83 2.92
C ASN A 89 -5.70 -5.30 2.77
N MET A 90 -4.42 -5.63 3.02
CA MET A 90 -3.94 -7.02 2.99
C MET A 90 -4.62 -7.88 4.06
N ARG A 91 -4.81 -7.34 5.27
CA ARG A 91 -5.56 -8.03 6.34
C ARG A 91 -7.02 -8.23 5.97
N ALA A 92 -7.70 -7.19 5.50
CA ALA A 92 -9.09 -7.29 5.10
C ALA A 92 -9.32 -8.32 3.98
N ILE A 93 -8.38 -8.45 3.04
CA ILE A 93 -8.40 -9.49 2.01
C ILE A 93 -8.29 -10.89 2.64
N ASN A 94 -7.36 -11.06 3.58
CA ASN A 94 -7.17 -12.36 4.25
C ASN A 94 -8.39 -12.71 5.12
N ASP A 95 -8.95 -11.76 5.87
CA ASP A 95 -10.17 -11.96 6.66
C ASP A 95 -11.34 -12.40 5.74
N GLY A 96 -11.54 -11.75 4.60
CA GLY A 96 -12.56 -12.15 3.62
C GLY A 96 -12.32 -13.53 3.00
N ILE A 97 -11.06 -13.94 2.82
CA ILE A 97 -10.72 -15.30 2.38
C ILE A 97 -11.03 -16.33 3.48
N ASP A 98 -10.78 -16.00 4.74
CA ASP A 98 -11.05 -16.88 5.87
C ASP A 98 -12.57 -17.05 6.10
N GLU A 99 -13.36 -15.97 6.04
CA GLU A 99 -14.82 -16.03 6.05
C GLU A 99 -15.34 -16.93 4.92
N LYS A 100 -14.82 -16.75 3.71
CA LYS A 100 -15.21 -17.59 2.57
C LYS A 100 -14.82 -19.06 2.73
N ARG A 101 -13.73 -19.32 3.43
CA ARG A 101 -13.31 -20.69 3.78
C ARG A 101 -14.30 -21.35 4.72
N GLU A 102 -14.78 -20.63 5.74
CA GLU A 102 -15.80 -21.13 6.68
C GLU A 102 -17.12 -21.42 5.97
N GLU A 103 -17.60 -20.50 5.12
CA GLU A 103 -18.80 -20.74 4.29
C GLU A 103 -18.68 -22.02 3.43
N LEU A 104 -17.52 -22.21 2.81
CA LEU A 104 -17.26 -23.41 1.99
C LEU A 104 -17.18 -24.70 2.83
N PHE A 105 -16.75 -24.61 4.09
CA PHE A 105 -16.80 -25.74 5.02
C PHE A 105 -18.22 -26.12 5.37
N GLU A 106 -19.08 -25.16 5.67
CA GLU A 106 -20.50 -25.39 5.94
C GLU A 106 -21.20 -25.95 4.70
N GLU A 107 -20.99 -25.34 3.53
CA GLU A 107 -21.54 -25.83 2.25
C GLU A 107 -21.13 -27.28 1.96
N TYR A 108 -19.88 -27.63 2.25
CA TYR A 108 -19.37 -29.01 2.09
C TYR A 108 -20.11 -29.97 3.00
N LEU A 109 -20.29 -29.64 4.28
CA LEU A 109 -21.00 -30.48 5.25
C LEU A 109 -22.45 -30.69 4.86
N ASP A 110 -23.13 -29.61 4.51
CA ASP A 110 -24.53 -29.64 4.05
C ASP A 110 -24.68 -30.50 2.79
N ALA A 111 -23.80 -30.30 1.81
CA ALA A 111 -23.84 -31.08 0.56
C ALA A 111 -23.53 -32.55 0.79
N LYS A 112 -22.55 -32.87 1.67
CA LYS A 112 -22.10 -34.25 1.92
C LYS A 112 -23.15 -35.10 2.64
N TYR A 113 -23.83 -34.50 3.62
CA TYR A 113 -24.84 -35.20 4.45
C TYR A 113 -26.26 -34.96 3.98
N SER A 114 -26.46 -34.25 2.87
CA SER A 114 -27.77 -34.03 2.26
C SER A 114 -28.36 -35.32 1.70
N ASP A 115 -29.65 -35.60 2.01
CA ASP A 115 -30.44 -36.62 1.36
C ASP A 115 -31.02 -36.15 0.02
N PHE A 116 -30.35 -35.23 -0.63
CA PHE A 116 -30.78 -34.59 -1.87
C PHE A 116 -30.96 -35.59 -3.01
N ARG A 117 -32.16 -35.54 -3.63
CA ARG A 117 -32.47 -36.27 -4.86
C ARG A 117 -32.95 -35.27 -5.90
N MET A 118 -32.34 -35.32 -7.08
CA MET A 118 -32.71 -34.50 -8.23
C MET A 118 -34.19 -34.76 -8.62
N LYS A 119 -34.99 -33.69 -8.76
CA LYS A 119 -36.38 -33.74 -9.20
C LYS A 119 -36.63 -33.01 -10.51
N SER A 120 -35.77 -32.04 -10.84
CA SER A 120 -35.86 -31.24 -12.08
C SER A 120 -34.47 -30.96 -12.66
N LEU A 121 -34.41 -30.43 -13.89
CA LEU A 121 -33.14 -29.99 -14.53
C LEU A 121 -32.53 -28.79 -13.83
N GLU A 122 -33.30 -27.97 -13.14
CA GLU A 122 -32.81 -26.82 -12.36
C GLU A 122 -32.00 -27.27 -11.14
N ASP A 123 -32.18 -28.51 -10.69
CA ASP A 123 -31.44 -29.10 -9.57
C ASP A 123 -30.04 -29.58 -9.96
N TYR A 124 -29.65 -29.47 -11.23
CA TYR A 124 -28.39 -30.06 -11.75
C TYR A 124 -27.15 -29.52 -11.07
N ASP A 125 -27.07 -28.21 -10.83
CA ASP A 125 -25.92 -27.60 -10.16
C ASP A 125 -25.77 -28.04 -8.70
N ARG A 126 -26.91 -28.19 -8.02
CA ARG A 126 -26.94 -28.73 -6.65
C ARG A 126 -26.51 -30.19 -6.62
N LEU A 127 -26.95 -31.00 -7.57
CA LEU A 127 -26.49 -32.39 -7.70
C LEU A 127 -24.99 -32.48 -7.92
N LYS A 128 -24.43 -31.60 -8.74
CA LYS A 128 -22.98 -31.53 -9.02
C LYS A 128 -22.19 -31.21 -7.73
N LYS A 129 -22.66 -30.26 -6.91
CA LYS A 129 -22.07 -29.93 -5.62
C LYS A 129 -22.11 -31.10 -4.65
N VAL A 130 -23.24 -31.76 -4.50
CA VAL A 130 -23.41 -32.96 -3.64
C VAL A 130 -22.46 -34.08 -4.09
N ASN A 131 -22.36 -34.35 -5.38
CA ASN A 131 -21.46 -35.38 -5.90
C ASN A 131 -19.98 -35.01 -5.68
N MET A 132 -19.62 -33.73 -5.81
CA MET A 132 -18.26 -33.27 -5.51
C MET A 132 -17.93 -33.41 -4.02
N ALA A 133 -18.84 -33.02 -3.11
CA ALA A 133 -18.65 -33.15 -1.67
C ALA A 133 -18.52 -34.61 -1.22
N ARG A 134 -19.28 -35.53 -1.83
CA ARG A 134 -19.21 -36.98 -1.53
C ARG A 134 -17.91 -37.63 -2.05
N ARG A 135 -17.35 -37.14 -3.14
CA ARG A 135 -16.13 -37.71 -3.76
C ARG A 135 -14.83 -37.13 -3.24
N LYS A 136 -14.83 -35.94 -2.67
CA LYS A 136 -13.63 -35.24 -2.21
C LYS A 136 -13.58 -35.16 -0.69
N THR A 137 -12.37 -35.03 -0.15
CA THR A 137 -12.18 -34.62 1.24
C THR A 137 -12.53 -33.14 1.40
N GLN A 138 -12.92 -32.73 2.60
CA GLN A 138 -13.24 -31.34 2.95
C GLN A 138 -12.14 -30.37 2.49
N SER A 139 -10.89 -30.64 2.86
CA SER A 139 -9.74 -29.78 2.47
C SER A 139 -9.55 -29.66 0.96
N ARG A 140 -9.83 -30.72 0.19
CA ARG A 140 -9.72 -30.71 -1.26
C ARG A 140 -10.90 -29.99 -1.93
N TYR A 141 -12.08 -30.05 -1.33
CA TYR A 141 -13.25 -29.32 -1.79
C TYR A 141 -13.03 -27.82 -1.63
N VAL A 142 -12.64 -27.39 -0.43
CA VAL A 142 -12.37 -25.97 -0.12
C VAL A 142 -11.23 -25.42 -0.98
N ARG A 143 -10.08 -26.08 -1.05
CA ARG A 143 -8.93 -25.63 -1.84
C ARG A 143 -9.22 -25.45 -3.34
N ASN A 144 -10.17 -26.19 -3.87
CA ASN A 144 -10.54 -26.06 -5.30
C ASN A 144 -11.44 -24.85 -5.58
N ASN A 145 -12.07 -24.27 -4.55
CA ASN A 145 -13.05 -23.19 -4.66
C ASN A 145 -12.63 -21.90 -3.94
N LEU A 146 -11.46 -21.90 -3.31
CA LEU A 146 -10.93 -20.76 -2.56
C LEU A 146 -9.62 -20.28 -3.19
N MET A 147 -9.41 -18.97 -3.20
CA MET A 147 -8.10 -18.38 -3.51
C MET A 147 -7.13 -18.65 -2.33
N ASP A 148 -5.83 -18.79 -2.64
CA ASP A 148 -4.82 -18.84 -1.58
C ASP A 148 -4.77 -17.51 -0.84
N ASN A 149 -4.60 -17.55 0.50
CA ASN A 149 -4.39 -16.35 1.28
C ASN A 149 -3.18 -15.58 0.73
N ALA A 150 -3.29 -14.27 0.70
CA ALA A 150 -2.12 -13.43 0.58
C ALA A 150 -1.16 -13.81 1.72
N ARG A 151 0.14 -13.98 1.43
CA ARG A 151 1.11 -14.39 2.45
C ARG A 151 0.98 -13.50 3.66
N GLU A 152 0.74 -14.07 4.82
CA GLU A 152 0.81 -13.36 6.09
C GLU A 152 2.25 -12.94 6.34
N HIS A 153 2.51 -11.67 6.14
CA HIS A 153 3.78 -11.03 6.47
C HIS A 153 3.63 -10.28 7.78
N SER A 154 4.71 -10.20 8.55
CA SER A 154 4.75 -9.23 9.66
C SER A 154 4.55 -7.80 9.10
N ASN A 155 4.07 -6.87 9.93
CA ASN A 155 3.87 -5.48 9.49
C ASN A 155 5.11 -4.89 8.81
N GLY A 156 6.29 -5.18 9.35
CA GLY A 156 7.55 -4.73 8.77
C GLY A 156 7.87 -5.36 7.42
N GLU A 157 7.52 -6.63 7.21
CA GLU A 157 7.67 -7.28 5.90
C GLU A 157 6.69 -6.74 4.88
N SER A 158 5.43 -6.50 5.28
CA SER A 158 4.42 -5.90 4.43
C SER A 158 4.80 -4.47 4.03
N ALA A 159 5.34 -3.68 4.96
CA ALA A 159 5.83 -2.35 4.69
C ALA A 159 7.01 -2.37 3.70
N PHE A 160 7.97 -3.27 3.89
CA PHE A 160 9.10 -3.41 2.97
C PHE A 160 8.65 -3.86 1.56
N LEU A 161 7.69 -4.79 1.49
CA LEU A 161 7.09 -5.23 0.23
C LEU A 161 6.46 -4.04 -0.50
N TYR A 162 5.70 -3.19 0.21
CA TYR A 162 5.11 -1.99 -0.36
C TYR A 162 6.16 -1.07 -0.99
N PHE A 163 7.25 -0.77 -0.27
CA PHE A 163 8.33 0.06 -0.83
C PHE A 163 8.95 -0.57 -2.07
N SER A 164 9.25 -1.87 -2.05
CA SER A 164 9.85 -2.58 -3.19
C SER A 164 8.93 -2.65 -4.42
N GLU A 165 7.62 -2.65 -4.22
CA GLU A 165 6.65 -2.59 -5.32
C GLU A 165 6.48 -1.19 -5.90
N LYS A 166 6.59 -0.16 -5.06
CA LYS A 166 6.33 1.24 -5.44
C LYS A 166 7.55 1.97 -5.93
N ILE A 167 8.73 1.65 -5.42
CA ILE A 167 10.01 2.25 -5.85
C ILE A 167 10.55 1.41 -7.02
N LYS A 168 10.56 2.01 -8.19
CA LYS A 168 11.03 1.41 -9.44
C LYS A 168 12.21 2.22 -9.95
N GLU A 169 12.87 1.69 -10.99
CA GLU A 169 13.90 2.42 -11.71
C GLU A 169 13.32 3.69 -12.35
N ASP A 170 14.17 4.69 -12.57
CA ASP A 170 13.84 5.95 -13.25
C ASP A 170 12.67 6.74 -12.62
N GLY A 171 12.74 7.01 -11.31
CA GLY A 171 11.73 7.80 -10.61
C GLY A 171 12.31 8.74 -9.56
N LEU A 172 11.59 9.82 -9.27
CA LEU A 172 11.82 10.66 -8.09
C LEU A 172 10.88 10.21 -6.97
N TYR A 173 11.44 9.76 -5.86
CA TYR A 173 10.68 9.22 -4.73
C TYR A 173 10.85 10.09 -3.50
N LEU A 174 9.75 10.57 -2.94
CA LEU A 174 9.70 11.26 -1.67
C LEU A 174 9.16 10.30 -0.62
N LEU A 175 9.91 10.03 0.44
CA LEU A 175 9.51 9.13 1.52
C LEU A 175 9.27 9.97 2.78
N ASP A 176 8.05 9.93 3.33
CA ASP A 176 7.69 10.64 4.55
C ASP A 176 7.49 9.65 5.70
N GLU A 177 8.39 9.73 6.69
CA GLU A 177 8.44 8.86 7.87
C GLU A 177 8.43 7.35 7.54
N PRO A 178 9.25 6.89 6.59
CA PRO A 178 9.22 5.49 6.14
C PRO A 178 9.61 4.50 7.26
N GLU A 179 10.27 4.99 8.31
CA GLU A 179 10.68 4.21 9.47
C GLU A 179 9.53 3.80 10.39
N ASN A 180 8.40 4.50 10.38
CA ASN A 180 7.33 4.33 11.37
C ASN A 180 6.71 2.92 11.41
N SER A 181 6.73 2.20 10.30
CA SER A 181 6.16 0.86 10.19
C SER A 181 7.21 -0.25 10.17
N LEU A 182 8.50 0.07 10.36
CA LEU A 182 9.62 -0.85 10.20
C LEU A 182 10.33 -1.15 11.52
N SER A 183 10.71 -2.41 11.73
CA SER A 183 11.65 -2.76 12.80
C SER A 183 13.06 -2.19 12.50
N PRO A 184 13.96 -2.06 13.50
CA PRO A 184 15.31 -1.55 13.29
C PRO A 184 16.08 -2.32 12.19
N GLU A 185 15.90 -3.63 12.11
CA GLU A 185 16.54 -4.47 11.08
C GLU A 185 16.00 -4.12 9.68
N ARG A 186 14.67 -3.93 9.57
CA ARG A 186 14.01 -3.57 8.31
C ARG A 186 14.32 -2.13 7.88
N GLN A 187 14.54 -1.23 8.83
CA GLN A 187 15.03 0.12 8.52
C GLN A 187 16.39 0.06 7.85
N GLN A 188 17.30 -0.79 8.32
CA GLN A 188 18.63 -0.97 7.70
C GLN A 188 18.51 -1.58 6.29
N GLU A 189 17.60 -2.51 6.09
CA GLU A 189 17.33 -3.08 4.76
C GLU A 189 16.78 -2.03 3.81
N LEU A 190 15.86 -1.17 4.28
CA LEU A 190 15.32 -0.07 3.49
C LEU A 190 16.42 0.92 3.08
N VAL A 191 17.33 1.29 3.99
CA VAL A 191 18.46 2.16 3.68
C VAL A 191 19.31 1.57 2.55
N ARG A 192 19.68 0.29 2.64
CA ARG A 192 20.43 -0.40 1.59
C ARG A 192 19.69 -0.42 0.26
N PHE A 193 18.39 -0.71 0.31
CA PHE A 193 17.53 -0.71 -0.87
C PHE A 193 17.49 0.66 -1.54
N ILE A 194 17.38 1.76 -0.77
CA ILE A 194 17.41 3.14 -1.27
C ILE A 194 18.78 3.45 -1.89
N GLU A 195 19.87 3.10 -1.21
CA GLU A 195 21.24 3.33 -1.71
C GLU A 195 21.52 2.58 -3.03
N ASP A 196 21.02 1.34 -3.13
CA ASP A 196 21.17 0.53 -4.35
C ASP A 196 20.30 1.05 -5.49
N SER A 197 19.10 1.56 -5.18
CA SER A 197 18.17 2.13 -6.18
C SER A 197 18.61 3.53 -6.67
N ALA A 198 19.46 4.23 -5.94
CA ALA A 198 19.93 5.57 -6.29
C ALA A 198 21.26 5.57 -7.12
N ARG A 199 21.80 4.40 -7.44
CA ARG A 199 23.01 4.20 -8.26
C ARG A 199 22.67 4.03 -9.73
#